data_d7c6691165786eaabcbc8b8088aa650c
#
_entry.id   d7c6691165786eaabcbc8b8088aa650c
#
_cell.length_a   1.000
_cell.length_b   1.000
_cell.length_c   1.000
_cell.angle_alpha   90.00
_cell.angle_beta   90.00
_cell.angle_gamma   90.00
#
_symmetry.space_group_name_H-M   'P 1'
#
loop_
_entity.id
_entity.type
_entity.pdbx_description
1 polymer ?
#
loop_
_entity_poly.entity_id
_entity_poly.type
_entity_poly.pdbx_seq_one_letter_code
_entity_poly.pdbx_strand_id
1 'polypeptide(L)'
;MKCQNMIGPQVRRLRYQRAWSQETLAGKLQLLGWDIGRVGLAKIESRLVHVEEYELLFFARAFNVRLDELFPPIDTGRQIREVVAELMQRRTSSEASPKKVIAVGKIARARRRWSD
;
A
#
# COMPACT_ATOMS: atom_id res chain seq x y z
N MET A 1 -14.62 0.34 -13.15
CA MET A 1 -14.58 1.38 -12.12
C MET A 1 -13.18 1.96 -12.02
N LYS A 2 -13.09 3.27 -11.92
CA LYS A 2 -11.81 3.95 -11.83
C LYS A 2 -11.22 3.80 -10.42
N CYS A 3 -9.93 3.42 -10.36
CA CYS A 3 -9.25 3.31 -9.08
C CYS A 3 -8.87 4.69 -8.56
N GLN A 4 -9.05 4.91 -7.27
CA GLN A 4 -8.83 6.20 -6.64
C GLN A 4 -7.50 6.33 -5.92
N ASN A 5 -6.78 5.23 -5.75
CA ASN A 5 -5.44 5.24 -5.18
C ASN A 5 -4.66 4.04 -5.69
N MET A 6 -3.35 4.06 -5.50
CA MET A 6 -2.51 2.95 -5.94
C MET A 6 -1.90 2.16 -4.77
N ILE A 7 -2.13 2.59 -3.54
CA ILE A 7 -1.50 1.95 -2.38
C ILE A 7 -2.37 0.91 -1.70
N GLY A 8 -3.67 0.87 -2.01
CA GLY A 8 -4.61 -0.01 -1.32
C GLY A 8 -4.16 -1.46 -1.25
N PRO A 9 -3.79 -2.07 -2.38
CA PRO A 9 -3.34 -3.47 -2.36
C PRO A 9 -2.08 -3.69 -1.54
N GLN A 10 -1.17 -2.71 -1.54
CA GLN A 10 0.05 -2.81 -0.76
C GLN A 10 -0.24 -2.69 0.74
N VAL A 11 -1.18 -1.82 1.11
CA VAL A 11 -1.64 -1.72 2.49
C VAL A 11 -2.19 -3.08 2.95
N ARG A 12 -3.01 -3.70 2.12
CA ARG A 12 -3.57 -5.02 2.43
C ARG A 12 -2.46 -6.06 2.60
N ARG A 13 -1.47 -6.05 1.72
CA ARG A 13 -0.36 -7.00 1.79
C ARG A 13 0.45 -6.82 3.06
N LEU A 14 0.78 -5.58 3.41
CA LEU A 14 1.53 -5.30 4.62
C LEU A 14 0.76 -5.75 5.86
N ARG A 15 -0.54 -5.59 5.82
CA ARG A 15 -1.42 -6.04 6.90
C ARG A 15 -1.41 -7.56 7.02
N TYR A 16 -1.54 -8.26 5.88
CA TYR A 16 -1.52 -9.72 5.86
C TYR A 16 -0.18 -10.27 6.36
N GLN A 17 0.90 -9.62 5.98
CA GLN A 17 2.23 -10.06 6.42
C GLN A 17 2.37 -10.02 7.93
N ARG A 18 1.60 -9.17 8.59
CA ARG A 18 1.62 -9.02 10.05
C ARG A 18 0.51 -9.79 10.74
N ALA A 19 -0.31 -10.49 9.95
CA ALA A 19 -1.49 -11.21 10.47
C ALA A 19 -2.44 -10.28 11.21
N TRP A 20 -2.59 -9.05 10.72
CA TRP A 20 -3.51 -8.09 11.31
C TRP A 20 -4.83 -8.10 10.57
N SER A 21 -5.94 -8.00 11.32
CA SER A 21 -7.24 -7.75 10.72
C SER A 21 -7.35 -6.27 10.33
N GLN A 22 -8.38 -5.94 9.55
CA GLN A 22 -8.65 -4.54 9.25
C GLN A 22 -8.96 -3.76 10.52
N GLU A 23 -9.65 -4.38 11.47
CA GLU A 23 -9.94 -3.73 12.74
C GLU A 23 -8.67 -3.45 13.54
N THR A 24 -7.72 -4.37 13.51
CA THR A 24 -6.44 -4.18 14.20
C THR A 24 -5.69 -2.99 13.60
N LEU A 25 -5.59 -2.92 12.29
CA LEU A 25 -4.91 -1.80 11.65
C LEU A 25 -5.64 -0.50 11.91
N ALA A 26 -6.98 -0.49 11.81
CA ALA A 26 -7.74 0.72 12.10
C ALA A 26 -7.48 1.20 13.52
N GLY A 27 -7.43 0.29 14.48
CA GLY A 27 -7.12 0.64 15.86
C GLY A 27 -5.76 1.27 16.03
N LYS A 28 -4.76 0.75 15.31
CA LYS A 28 -3.41 1.31 15.37
C LYS A 28 -3.38 2.72 14.77
N LEU A 29 -4.11 2.93 13.68
CA LEU A 29 -4.20 4.25 13.06
C LEU A 29 -4.89 5.24 13.98
N GLN A 30 -5.95 4.80 14.67
CA GLN A 30 -6.65 5.66 15.62
C GLN A 30 -5.73 6.10 16.76
N LEU A 31 -4.90 5.19 17.25
CA LEU A 31 -3.93 5.53 18.29
C LEU A 31 -2.92 6.58 17.82
N LEU A 32 -2.65 6.62 16.53
CA LEU A 32 -1.75 7.62 15.96
C LEU A 32 -2.44 8.96 15.70
N GLY A 33 -3.77 9.00 15.82
CA GLY A 33 -4.52 10.23 15.66
C GLY A 33 -5.39 10.31 14.40
N TRP A 34 -5.51 9.21 13.68
CA TRP A 34 -6.36 9.16 12.48
C TRP A 34 -7.65 8.41 12.81
N ASP A 35 -8.73 9.18 12.87
CA ASP A 35 -10.04 8.62 13.23
C ASP A 35 -10.65 7.90 12.00
N ILE A 36 -10.12 6.73 11.71
CA ILE A 36 -10.59 5.90 10.60
C ILE A 36 -11.10 4.58 11.17
N GLY A 37 -12.24 4.13 10.65
CA GLY A 37 -12.80 2.85 11.07
C GLY A 37 -12.51 1.76 10.05
N ARG A 38 -12.96 0.55 10.38
CA ARG A 38 -12.76 -0.61 9.51
C ARG A 38 -13.33 -0.38 8.11
N VAL A 39 -14.52 0.24 8.04
CA VAL A 39 -15.17 0.46 6.74
C VAL A 39 -14.35 1.41 5.87
N GLY A 40 -13.85 2.50 6.46
CA GLY A 40 -13.01 3.44 5.71
C GLY A 40 -11.73 2.78 5.23
N LEU A 41 -11.12 1.97 6.09
CA LEU A 41 -9.90 1.26 5.73
C LEU A 41 -10.17 0.26 4.60
N ALA A 42 -11.29 -0.46 4.67
CA ALA A 42 -11.66 -1.41 3.63
C ALA A 42 -11.81 -0.72 2.28
N LYS A 43 -12.37 0.49 2.27
CA LYS A 43 -12.51 1.27 1.03
C LYS A 43 -11.16 1.68 0.47
N ILE A 44 -10.20 2.00 1.33
CA ILE A 44 -8.85 2.32 0.88
C ILE A 44 -8.20 1.09 0.26
N GLU A 45 -8.28 -0.06 0.93
CA GLU A 45 -7.68 -1.30 0.43
C GLU A 45 -8.30 -1.74 -0.89
N SER A 46 -9.57 -1.44 -1.09
CA SER A 46 -10.28 -1.76 -2.32
C SER A 46 -10.14 -0.69 -3.39
N ARG A 47 -9.38 0.37 -3.11
CA ARG A 47 -9.10 1.46 -4.05
C ARG A 47 -10.35 2.25 -4.44
N LEU A 48 -11.34 2.28 -3.56
CA LEU A 48 -12.60 2.98 -3.82
C LEU A 48 -12.57 4.45 -3.44
N VAL A 49 -11.60 4.85 -2.63
CA VAL A 49 -11.50 6.23 -2.16
C VAL A 49 -10.09 6.76 -2.36
N HIS A 50 -9.99 8.06 -2.39
CA HIS A 50 -8.72 8.78 -2.47
C HIS A 50 -7.95 8.64 -1.16
N VAL A 51 -6.61 8.70 -1.26
CA VAL A 51 -5.76 8.73 -0.09
C VAL A 51 -4.99 10.04 -0.14
N GLU A 52 -5.12 10.82 0.95
CA GLU A 52 -4.39 12.08 1.05
C GLU A 52 -2.93 11.82 1.37
N GLU A 53 -2.06 12.73 0.93
CA GLU A 53 -0.63 12.53 1.10
C GLU A 53 -0.22 12.36 2.57
N TYR A 54 -0.86 13.10 3.49
CA TYR A 54 -0.52 12.98 4.90
C TYR A 54 -0.97 11.65 5.49
N GLU A 55 -1.98 11.01 4.89
CA GLU A 55 -2.44 9.71 5.36
C GLU A 55 -1.38 8.63 5.14
N LEU A 56 -0.50 8.84 4.16
CA LEU A 56 0.61 7.93 3.93
C LEU A 56 1.54 7.85 5.14
N LEU A 57 1.70 8.97 5.85
CA LEU A 57 2.55 8.99 7.03
C LEU A 57 1.96 8.12 8.15
N PHE A 58 0.64 8.13 8.30
CA PHE A 58 0.00 7.27 9.28
C PHE A 58 0.21 5.79 8.97
N PHE A 59 0.05 5.41 7.70
CA PHE A 59 0.29 4.03 7.32
C PHE A 59 1.74 3.62 7.55
N ALA A 60 2.67 4.46 7.12
CA ALA A 60 4.09 4.16 7.29
C ALA A 60 4.44 3.96 8.77
N ARG A 61 3.90 4.80 9.63
CA ARG A 61 4.16 4.70 11.05
C ARG A 61 3.49 3.46 11.65
N ALA A 62 2.26 3.18 11.27
CA ALA A 62 1.54 2.03 11.80
C ALA A 62 2.23 0.72 11.43
N PHE A 63 2.71 0.60 10.21
CA PHE A 63 3.43 -0.59 9.75
C PHE A 63 4.90 -0.58 10.13
N ASN A 64 5.42 0.57 10.55
CA ASN A 64 6.84 0.76 10.84
C ASN A 64 7.68 0.48 9.59
N VAL A 65 7.31 1.09 8.49
CA VAL A 65 8.00 0.94 7.20
C VAL A 65 8.31 2.33 6.64
N ARG A 66 9.12 2.34 5.59
CA ARG A 66 9.41 3.57 4.86
C ARG A 66 8.24 3.92 3.96
N LEU A 67 8.14 5.20 3.60
CA LEU A 67 7.04 5.67 2.75
C LEU A 67 6.99 4.93 1.42
N ASP A 68 8.15 4.67 0.82
CA ASP A 68 8.19 4.00 -0.47
C ASP A 68 7.70 2.55 -0.41
N GLU A 69 7.68 1.94 0.78
CA GLU A 69 7.18 0.59 0.93
C GLU A 69 5.65 0.52 0.86
N LEU A 70 4.98 1.66 0.88
CA LEU A 70 3.53 1.71 0.73
C LEU A 70 3.10 1.60 -0.72
N PHE A 71 4.02 1.78 -1.64
CA PHE A 71 3.72 1.75 -3.07
C PHE A 71 3.99 0.36 -3.63
N PRO A 72 3.23 -0.05 -4.67
CA PRO A 72 3.50 -1.32 -5.31
C PRO A 72 4.87 -1.31 -5.98
N PRO A 73 5.44 -2.49 -6.22
CA PRO A 73 6.73 -2.58 -6.91
C PRO A 73 6.65 -1.90 -8.27
N ILE A 74 7.65 -1.09 -8.58
CA ILE A 74 7.72 -0.33 -9.81
C ILE A 74 9.00 -0.69 -10.55
N ASP A 75 8.86 -1.01 -11.84
CA ASP A 75 10.00 -1.21 -12.71
C ASP A 75 10.51 0.16 -13.15
N THR A 76 11.63 0.58 -12.58
CA THR A 76 12.18 1.90 -12.85
C THR A 76 12.76 2.04 -14.25
N GLY A 77 12.90 0.93 -14.98
CA GLY A 77 13.33 0.98 -16.37
C GLY A 77 12.24 1.36 -17.35
N ARG A 78 10.99 1.37 -16.89
CA ARG A 78 9.85 1.74 -17.71
C ARG A 78 9.51 3.21 -17.54
N GLN A 79 8.80 3.76 -18.52
CA GLN A 79 8.32 5.13 -18.40
C GLN A 79 7.29 5.23 -17.29
N ILE A 80 7.43 6.26 -16.47
CA ILE A 80 6.55 6.43 -15.30
C ILE A 80 5.08 6.54 -15.71
N ARG A 81 4.81 7.14 -16.86
CA ARG A 81 3.43 7.26 -17.33
C ARG A 81 2.76 5.91 -17.51
N GLU A 82 3.50 4.96 -18.11
CA GLU A 82 2.98 3.62 -18.35
C GLU A 82 2.78 2.87 -17.03
N VAL A 83 3.72 3.02 -16.11
CA VAL A 83 3.65 2.36 -14.82
C VAL A 83 2.43 2.85 -14.04
N VAL A 84 2.24 4.16 -13.99
CA VAL A 84 1.10 4.74 -13.28
C VAL A 84 -0.22 4.29 -13.90
N ALA A 85 -0.31 4.32 -15.24
CA ALA A 85 -1.54 3.91 -15.91
C ALA A 85 -1.87 2.45 -15.59
N GLU A 86 -0.87 1.58 -15.63
CA GLU A 86 -1.07 0.17 -15.33
C GLU A 86 -1.54 -0.04 -13.89
N LEU A 87 -0.88 0.61 -12.94
CA LEU A 87 -1.22 0.46 -11.53
C LEU A 87 -2.62 0.98 -11.22
N MET A 88 -3.02 2.06 -11.86
CA MET A 88 -4.33 2.66 -11.60
C MET A 88 -5.47 1.90 -12.26
N GLN A 89 -5.17 0.98 -13.17
CA GLN A 89 -6.19 0.18 -13.84
C GLN A 89 -6.29 -1.23 -13.29
N ARG A 90 -5.38 -1.64 -12.42
CA ARG A 90 -5.39 -2.97 -11.87
C ARG A 90 -6.60 -3.22 -11.00
N ARG A 91 -7.13 -4.43 -11.10
CA ARG A 91 -8.22 -4.85 -10.22
C ARG A 91 -7.66 -5.27 -8.88
N THR A 92 -8.37 -4.94 -7.81
CA THR A 92 -7.94 -5.28 -6.46
C THR A 92 -7.75 -6.77 -6.25
N SER A 93 -8.61 -7.59 -6.85
CA SER A 93 -8.54 -9.03 -6.67
C SER A 93 -7.26 -9.64 -7.21
N SER A 94 -6.74 -9.12 -8.33
CA SER A 94 -5.52 -9.64 -8.92
C SER A 94 -4.28 -9.20 -8.15
N GLU A 95 -4.40 -8.18 -7.36
CA GLU A 95 -3.28 -7.59 -6.64
C GLU A 95 -2.89 -8.38 -5.41
N ALA A 96 -3.70 -9.34 -5.00
CA ALA A 96 -3.39 -10.22 -3.88
C ALA A 96 -2.54 -11.42 -4.28
N SER A 97 -2.09 -11.51 -5.52
CA SER A 97 -1.37 -12.68 -6.01
C SER A 97 0.01 -12.81 -5.37
N PRO A 98 0.50 -14.05 -5.19
CA PRO A 98 1.84 -14.25 -4.61
C PRO A 98 2.97 -13.62 -5.42
N LYS A 99 2.76 -13.42 -6.71
CA LYS A 99 3.77 -12.78 -7.57
C LYS A 99 4.11 -11.37 -7.07
N LYS A 100 3.15 -10.67 -6.51
CA LYS A 100 3.37 -9.34 -5.96
C LYS A 100 4.33 -9.36 -4.78
N VAL A 101 4.24 -10.40 -3.97
CA VAL A 101 5.12 -10.55 -2.81
C VAL A 101 6.57 -10.67 -3.28
N ILE A 102 6.81 -11.45 -4.34
CA ILE A 102 8.16 -11.61 -4.87
C ILE A 102 8.72 -10.28 -5.36
N ALA A 103 7.89 -9.49 -6.06
CA ALA A 103 8.31 -8.19 -6.56
C ALA A 103 8.63 -7.23 -5.42
N VAL A 104 7.85 -7.28 -4.34
CA VAL A 104 8.13 -6.47 -3.15
C VAL A 104 9.50 -6.82 -2.57
N GLY A 105 9.85 -8.10 -2.58
CA GLY A 105 11.16 -8.52 -2.10
C GLY A 105 12.31 -7.90 -2.88
N LYS A 106 12.15 -7.80 -4.20
CA LYS A 106 13.19 -7.16 -5.04
C LYS A 106 13.31 -5.67 -4.72
N ILE A 107 12.20 -5.00 -4.52
CA ILE A 107 12.21 -3.58 -4.16
C ILE A 107 12.90 -3.38 -2.81
N ALA A 108 12.62 -4.26 -1.86
CA ALA A 108 13.22 -4.16 -0.53
C ALA A 108 14.75 -4.26 -0.60
N ARG A 109 15.28 -5.12 -1.47
CA ARG A 109 16.73 -5.22 -1.63
C ARG A 109 17.32 -3.93 -2.19
N ALA A 110 16.64 -3.29 -3.14
CA ALA A 110 17.09 -2.03 -3.70
C ALA A 110 17.11 -0.94 -2.63
N ARG A 111 16.08 -0.89 -1.78
CA ARG A 111 16.03 0.10 -0.70
C ARG A 111 17.19 -0.07 0.27
N ARG A 112 17.57 -1.28 0.58
CA ARG A 112 18.69 -1.51 1.51
C ARG A 112 19.97 -0.88 0.99
N ARG A 113 20.20 -0.92 -0.32
CA ARG A 113 21.37 -0.25 -0.92
C ARG A 113 21.30 1.26 -0.71
N TRP A 114 20.12 1.83 -0.80
CA TRP A 114 19.96 3.27 -0.63
C TRP A 114 20.09 3.71 0.83
N SER A 115 19.79 2.80 1.74
CA SER A 115 19.84 3.13 3.16
C SER A 115 21.27 3.20 3.68
N ASP A 116 22.19 2.60 2.98
CA ASP A 116 23.59 2.60 3.36
C ASP A 116 24.28 3.90 2.97
#